data_d31a4ead68ac6dea8d38a3e0c58ead34
#
_entry.id   d31a4ead68ac6dea8d38a3e0c58ead34
#
_cell.length_a   1.000
_cell.length_b   1.000
_cell.length_c   1.000
_cell.angle_alpha   90.00
_cell.angle_beta   90.00
_cell.angle_gamma   90.00
#
_symmetry.space_group_name_H-M   'P 1'
#
loop_
_entity.id
_entity.type
_entity.pdbx_description
1 polymer ?
#
loop_
_entity_poly.entity_id
_entity_poly.type
_entity_poly.pdbx_seq_one_letter_code
_entity_poly.pdbx_strand_id
1 'polypeptide(L)'
;PLSGGLWSVNRGLARQRERYYEMLDSADSARQGDLDGRGNLSQKMLWEWCRYFVELCEDQVNFMGTMLDLPKLKDRLRAYVVVKGVTEGLTEYRKEAILPLQTVAVSGAMSRGDFIRMTGLEERTGRKVVSRFLADGLLKSDGHRGELSIGFPMAALNILLPKLYPEASTAAID
;
A
#
# COMPACT_ATOMS: atom_id res chain seq x y z
N PRO A 1 5.77 -8.25 6.39
CA PRO A 1 5.84 -7.82 4.99
C PRO A 1 5.03 -6.53 4.80
N LEU A 2 5.63 -5.51 4.15
CA LEU A 2 4.99 -4.21 3.91
C LEU A 2 3.72 -4.30 3.02
N SER A 3 3.56 -5.40 2.30
CA SER A 3 2.46 -5.59 1.33
C SER A 3 1.13 -6.03 1.95
N GLY A 4 1.05 -6.27 3.26
CA GLY A 4 -0.15 -6.84 3.91
C GLY A 4 -1.43 -6.06 3.61
N GLY A 5 -2.26 -6.57 2.72
CA GLY A 5 -3.54 -5.99 2.35
C GLY A 5 -3.51 -4.86 1.31
N LEU A 6 -2.34 -4.41 0.86
CA LEU A 6 -2.25 -3.34 -0.17
C LEU A 6 -2.31 -3.90 -1.59
N TRP A 7 -1.92 -5.17 -1.80
CA TRP A 7 -1.99 -5.82 -3.10
C TRP A 7 -3.40 -6.36 -3.35
N SER A 8 -3.98 -6.04 -4.49
CA SER A 8 -5.31 -6.49 -4.88
C SER A 8 -5.45 -6.59 -6.39
N VAL A 9 -5.79 -7.79 -6.86
CA VAL A 9 -6.17 -8.02 -8.27
C VAL A 9 -7.44 -7.22 -8.62
N ASN A 10 -8.35 -7.06 -7.67
CA ASN A 10 -9.60 -6.32 -7.89
C ASN A 10 -9.36 -4.88 -8.33
N ARG A 11 -8.27 -4.24 -7.86
CA ARG A 11 -7.88 -2.91 -8.33
C ARG A 11 -7.54 -2.92 -9.82
N GLY A 12 -6.81 -3.93 -10.28
CA GLY A 12 -6.47 -4.09 -11.70
C GLY A 12 -7.72 -4.33 -12.55
N LEU A 13 -8.60 -5.21 -12.11
CA LEU A 13 -9.88 -5.49 -12.76
C LEU A 13 -10.76 -4.24 -12.86
N ALA A 14 -10.87 -3.47 -11.77
CA ALA A 14 -11.66 -2.23 -11.74
C ALA A 14 -11.16 -1.19 -12.76
N ARG A 15 -9.82 -1.08 -12.93
CA ARG A 15 -9.21 -0.15 -13.90
C ARG A 15 -9.36 -0.59 -15.35
N GLN A 16 -9.53 -1.88 -15.60
CA GLN A 16 -9.71 -2.46 -16.93
C GLN A 16 -11.07 -3.15 -17.05
N ARG A 17 -12.10 -2.55 -16.44
CA ARG A 17 -13.41 -3.18 -16.28
C ARG A 17 -14.02 -3.67 -17.60
N GLU A 18 -14.00 -2.85 -18.64
CA GLU A 18 -14.54 -3.20 -19.96
C GLU A 18 -13.78 -4.39 -20.54
N ARG A 19 -12.45 -4.32 -20.59
CA ARG A 19 -11.61 -5.41 -21.07
C ARG A 19 -11.81 -6.70 -20.27
N TYR A 20 -11.99 -6.60 -18.97
CA TYR A 20 -12.27 -7.76 -18.13
C TYR A 20 -13.55 -8.48 -18.57
N TYR A 21 -14.63 -7.74 -18.80
CA TYR A 21 -15.89 -8.34 -19.24
C TYR A 21 -15.78 -8.91 -20.67
N GLU A 22 -15.10 -8.23 -21.58
CA GLU A 22 -14.85 -8.74 -22.94
C GLU A 22 -14.07 -10.07 -22.91
N MET A 23 -13.02 -10.15 -22.08
CA MET A 23 -12.22 -11.36 -21.96
C MET A 23 -12.98 -12.50 -21.27
N LEU A 24 -13.84 -12.19 -20.31
CA LEU A 24 -14.69 -13.16 -19.64
C LEU A 24 -15.75 -13.73 -20.59
N ASP A 25 -16.44 -12.87 -21.33
CA ASP A 25 -17.43 -13.26 -22.34
C ASP A 25 -16.78 -14.13 -23.44
N SER A 26 -15.58 -13.72 -23.91
CA SER A 26 -14.81 -14.49 -24.87
C SER A 26 -14.45 -15.90 -24.35
N ALA A 27 -14.13 -16.03 -23.05
CA ALA A 27 -13.81 -17.34 -22.46
C ALA A 27 -15.00 -18.32 -22.44
N ASP A 28 -16.23 -17.81 -22.50
CA ASP A 28 -17.46 -18.58 -22.56
C ASP A 28 -17.97 -18.77 -24.00
N SER A 29 -17.20 -18.33 -25.00
CA SER A 29 -17.55 -18.50 -26.41
C SER A 29 -17.54 -19.97 -26.84
N ALA A 30 -18.35 -20.30 -27.86
CA ALA A 30 -18.38 -21.62 -28.45
C ALA A 30 -17.04 -21.98 -29.10
N ARG A 31 -16.71 -23.30 -29.14
CA ARG A 31 -15.52 -23.84 -29.83
C ARG A 31 -15.47 -23.41 -31.29
N GLN A 32 -14.28 -23.12 -31.78
CA GLN A 32 -14.03 -22.65 -33.15
C GLN A 32 -13.45 -23.75 -34.09
N GLY A 33 -13.95 -24.94 -33.94
CA GLY A 33 -13.52 -26.09 -34.78
C GLY A 33 -13.20 -27.33 -33.96
N ASP A 34 -12.83 -28.41 -34.66
CA ASP A 34 -12.67 -29.73 -34.01
C ASP A 34 -11.45 -29.79 -33.06
N LEU A 35 -10.45 -28.98 -33.28
CA LEU A 35 -9.22 -28.93 -32.49
C LEU A 35 -9.27 -27.84 -31.37
N ASP A 36 -10.34 -27.04 -31.32
CA ASP A 36 -10.54 -25.99 -30.32
C ASP A 36 -11.71 -26.36 -29.40
N GLY A 37 -11.43 -27.16 -28.38
CA GLY A 37 -12.55 -27.52 -27.51
C GLY A 37 -12.21 -28.01 -26.11
N ARG A 38 -12.90 -27.45 -25.12
CA ARG A 38 -13.17 -28.04 -23.81
C ARG A 38 -14.66 -28.34 -23.73
N GLY A 39 -15.07 -29.43 -24.36
CA GLY A 39 -16.48 -29.72 -24.62
C GLY A 39 -17.04 -28.81 -25.72
N ASN A 40 -18.08 -28.02 -25.39
CA ASN A 40 -18.73 -27.09 -26.31
C ASN A 40 -18.08 -25.71 -26.37
N LEU A 41 -17.12 -25.42 -25.50
CA LEU A 41 -16.50 -24.11 -25.35
C LEU A 41 -15.09 -24.08 -25.97
N SER A 42 -14.61 -22.88 -26.31
CA SER A 42 -13.30 -22.64 -26.90
C SER A 42 -12.16 -22.80 -25.88
N GLN A 43 -11.24 -23.69 -26.13
CA GLN A 43 -10.00 -23.84 -25.37
C GLN A 43 -9.06 -22.65 -25.61
N LYS A 44 -9.00 -22.16 -26.84
CA LYS A 44 -8.18 -21.01 -27.21
C LYS A 44 -8.60 -19.75 -26.42
N MET A 45 -9.91 -19.46 -26.35
CA MET A 45 -10.39 -18.26 -25.66
C MET A 45 -10.18 -18.37 -24.15
N LEU A 46 -10.27 -19.56 -23.56
CA LEU A 46 -9.88 -19.77 -22.17
C LEU A 46 -8.40 -19.45 -21.92
N TRP A 47 -7.50 -19.88 -22.81
CA TRP A 47 -6.08 -19.56 -22.71
C TRP A 47 -5.82 -18.05 -22.82
N GLU A 48 -6.53 -17.35 -23.69
CA GLU A 48 -6.43 -15.88 -23.81
C GLU A 48 -6.87 -15.19 -22.52
N TRP A 49 -7.96 -15.66 -21.92
CA TRP A 49 -8.41 -15.15 -20.61
C TRP A 49 -7.38 -15.42 -19.51
N CYS A 50 -6.84 -16.63 -19.42
CA CYS A 50 -5.80 -16.96 -18.45
C CYS A 50 -4.56 -16.09 -18.63
N ARG A 51 -4.12 -15.85 -19.86
CA ARG A 51 -2.99 -14.96 -20.15
C ARG A 51 -3.27 -13.54 -19.69
N TYR A 52 -4.41 -12.98 -20.06
CA TYR A 52 -4.85 -11.66 -19.60
C TYR A 52 -4.83 -11.55 -18.09
N PHE A 53 -5.35 -12.56 -17.37
CA PHE A 53 -5.39 -12.53 -15.90
C PHE A 53 -4.00 -12.58 -15.29
N VAL A 54 -3.07 -13.36 -15.83
CA VAL A 54 -1.68 -13.39 -15.36
C VAL A 54 -0.98 -12.06 -15.63
N GLU A 55 -1.14 -11.47 -16.81
CA GLU A 55 -0.61 -10.14 -17.16
C GLU A 55 -1.15 -9.06 -16.20
N LEU A 56 -2.43 -9.14 -15.85
CA LEU A 56 -3.04 -8.25 -14.86
C LEU A 56 -2.42 -8.41 -13.47
N CYS A 57 -2.18 -9.64 -13.03
CA CYS A 57 -1.49 -9.91 -11.77
C CYS A 57 -0.07 -9.33 -11.77
N GLU A 58 0.67 -9.53 -12.85
CA GLU A 58 2.02 -8.97 -13.02
C GLU A 58 2.01 -7.44 -12.96
N ASP A 59 1.08 -6.78 -13.66
CA ASP A 59 0.90 -5.32 -13.60
C ASP A 59 0.68 -4.85 -12.15
N GLN A 60 -0.17 -5.55 -11.39
CA GLN A 60 -0.43 -5.18 -9.99
C GLN A 60 0.79 -5.41 -9.08
N VAL A 61 1.58 -6.46 -9.29
CA VAL A 61 2.83 -6.70 -8.55
C VAL A 61 3.85 -5.61 -8.86
N ASN A 62 4.05 -5.27 -10.14
CA ASN A 62 4.96 -4.22 -10.57
C ASN A 62 4.54 -2.85 -10.04
N PHE A 63 3.23 -2.54 -10.08
CA PHE A 63 2.70 -1.33 -9.49
C PHE A 63 3.03 -1.24 -7.99
N MET A 64 2.78 -2.31 -7.23
CA MET A 64 3.08 -2.32 -5.80
C MET A 64 4.58 -2.25 -5.53
N GLY A 65 5.42 -2.91 -6.33
CA GLY A 65 6.87 -2.78 -6.26
C GLY A 65 7.33 -1.32 -6.40
N THR A 66 6.74 -0.59 -7.34
CA THR A 66 7.01 0.84 -7.54
C THR A 66 6.52 1.70 -6.36
N MET A 67 5.38 1.35 -5.76
CA MET A 67 4.84 2.09 -4.61
C MET A 67 5.67 1.85 -3.34
N LEU A 68 6.15 0.64 -3.15
CA LEU A 68 6.95 0.21 -2.00
C LEU A 68 8.47 0.37 -2.21
N ASP A 69 8.91 1.12 -3.23
CA ASP A 69 10.30 1.55 -3.40
C ASP A 69 10.80 2.20 -2.10
N LEU A 70 11.71 1.51 -1.39
CA LEU A 70 12.15 1.89 -0.05
C LEU A 70 12.78 3.27 0.04
N PRO A 71 13.69 3.68 -0.88
CA PRO A 71 14.20 5.04 -0.92
C PRO A 71 13.09 6.08 -0.99
N LYS A 72 12.17 5.93 -1.92
CA LYS A 72 11.04 6.84 -2.09
C LYS A 72 10.08 6.82 -0.90
N LEU A 73 9.85 5.66 -0.29
CA LEU A 73 9.02 5.55 0.91
C LEU A 73 9.65 6.31 2.09
N LYS A 74 10.97 6.21 2.26
CA LYS A 74 11.71 6.98 3.29
C LYS A 74 11.54 8.49 3.10
N ASP A 75 11.65 8.98 1.87
CA ASP A 75 11.48 10.40 1.57
C ASP A 75 10.04 10.87 1.81
N ARG A 76 9.05 10.04 1.46
CA ARG A 76 7.62 10.31 1.72
C ARG A 76 7.29 10.32 3.21
N LEU A 77 7.85 9.39 4.00
CA LEU A 77 7.71 9.38 5.45
C LEU A 77 8.29 10.66 6.07
N ARG A 78 9.47 11.09 5.60
CA ARG A 78 10.07 12.36 6.01
C ARG A 78 9.14 13.54 5.68
N ALA A 79 8.68 13.63 4.43
CA ALA A 79 7.79 14.69 3.99
C ALA A 79 6.50 14.72 4.82
N TYR A 80 5.89 13.56 5.08
CA TYR A 80 4.68 13.45 5.88
C TYR A 80 4.87 13.98 7.31
N VAL A 81 5.94 13.56 7.99
CA VAL A 81 6.24 14.04 9.36
C VAL A 81 6.46 15.55 9.37
N VAL A 82 7.19 16.10 8.40
CA VAL A 82 7.46 17.54 8.32
C VAL A 82 6.18 18.32 8.05
N VAL A 83 5.36 17.89 7.09
CA VAL A 83 4.09 18.54 6.77
C VAL A 83 3.17 18.56 7.99
N LYS A 84 2.98 17.42 8.66
CA LYS A 84 2.13 17.33 9.86
C LYS A 84 2.63 18.22 10.99
N GLY A 85 3.94 18.24 11.23
CA GLY A 85 4.54 19.07 12.28
C GLY A 85 4.43 20.58 12.01
N VAL A 86 4.69 21.00 10.77
CA VAL A 86 4.75 22.43 10.39
C VAL A 86 3.36 22.98 10.05
N THR A 87 2.62 22.27 9.17
CA THR A 87 1.36 22.79 8.60
C THR A 87 0.19 22.63 9.59
N GLU A 88 0.13 21.49 10.30
CA GLU A 88 -0.95 21.24 11.27
C GLU A 88 -0.56 21.62 12.72
N GLY A 89 0.69 22.07 12.92
CA GLY A 89 1.17 22.47 14.26
C GLY A 89 1.23 21.33 15.28
N LEU A 90 1.30 20.08 14.81
CA LEU A 90 1.32 18.90 15.67
C LEU A 90 2.70 18.70 16.31
N THR A 91 2.83 19.11 17.56
CA THR A 91 4.10 19.12 18.30
C THR A 91 4.75 17.74 18.48
N GLU A 92 3.99 16.67 18.34
CA GLU A 92 4.46 15.29 18.39
C GLU A 92 5.08 14.81 17.07
N TYR A 93 4.75 15.48 15.94
CA TYR A 93 5.36 15.19 14.63
C TYR A 93 6.73 15.86 14.51
N ARG A 94 7.71 15.31 15.22
CA ARG A 94 9.05 15.85 15.33
C ARG A 94 10.00 15.22 14.29
N LYS A 95 10.95 16.05 13.80
CA LYS A 95 11.98 15.58 12.87
C LYS A 95 12.83 14.43 13.43
N GLU A 96 13.02 14.40 14.75
CA GLU A 96 13.77 13.36 15.46
C GLU A 96 13.11 11.98 15.34
N ALA A 97 11.82 11.92 15.07
CA ALA A 97 11.08 10.68 14.85
C ALA A 97 11.22 10.12 13.42
N ILE A 98 11.80 10.87 12.48
CA ILE A 98 11.92 10.46 11.09
C ILE A 98 12.80 9.21 10.96
N LEU A 99 13.98 9.24 11.58
CA LEU A 99 14.94 8.12 11.49
C LEU A 99 14.36 6.80 12.02
N PRO A 100 13.83 6.73 13.27
CA PRO A 100 13.24 5.49 13.77
C PRO A 100 12.03 5.04 12.95
N LEU A 101 11.20 5.96 12.44
CA LEU A 101 10.07 5.63 11.57
C LEU A 101 10.53 4.98 10.26
N GLN A 102 11.56 5.54 9.62
CA GLN A 102 12.17 4.94 8.42
C GLN A 102 12.81 3.58 8.73
N THR A 103 13.40 3.41 9.90
CA THR A 103 14.00 2.13 10.32
C THR A 103 12.91 1.07 10.50
N VAL A 104 11.80 1.38 11.17
CA VAL A 104 10.65 0.47 11.27
C VAL A 104 10.12 0.06 9.90
N ALA A 105 10.04 1.00 8.96
CA ALA A 105 9.58 0.71 7.60
C ALA A 105 10.48 -0.28 6.85
N VAL A 106 11.77 -0.31 7.16
CA VAL A 106 12.76 -1.23 6.55
C VAL A 106 12.86 -2.55 7.29
N SER A 107 12.97 -2.51 8.63
CA SER A 107 13.16 -3.70 9.46
C SER A 107 11.87 -4.51 9.66
N GLY A 108 10.70 -3.88 9.44
CA GLY A 108 9.39 -4.49 9.62
C GLY A 108 8.81 -4.33 11.02
N ALA A 109 9.64 -4.40 12.06
CA ALA A 109 9.21 -4.20 13.44
C ALA A 109 10.36 -3.66 14.30
N MET A 110 10.02 -3.00 15.42
CA MET A 110 10.98 -2.45 16.37
C MET A 110 10.34 -2.33 17.76
N SER A 111 11.12 -2.55 18.83
CA SER A 111 10.65 -2.33 20.18
C SER A 111 10.34 -0.84 20.43
N ARG A 112 9.36 -0.53 21.30
CA ARG A 112 9.03 0.84 21.69
C ARG A 112 10.23 1.57 22.31
N GLY A 113 11.02 0.85 23.12
CA GLY A 113 12.22 1.39 23.75
C GLY A 113 13.29 1.78 22.76
N ASP A 114 13.51 0.94 21.74
CA ASP A 114 14.48 1.23 20.66
C ASP A 114 14.03 2.42 19.82
N PHE A 115 12.73 2.48 19.47
CA PHE A 115 12.15 3.63 18.75
C PHE A 115 12.42 4.93 19.52
N ILE A 116 12.06 4.97 20.79
CA ILE A 116 12.24 6.17 21.64
C ILE A 116 13.73 6.53 21.74
N ARG A 117 14.60 5.56 21.98
CA ARG A 117 16.05 5.78 22.06
C ARG A 117 16.63 6.38 20.79
N MET A 118 16.18 5.87 19.64
CA MET A 118 16.61 6.37 18.33
C MET A 118 16.17 7.81 18.04
N THR A 119 15.09 8.30 18.68
CA THR A 119 14.71 9.72 18.55
C THR A 119 15.70 10.67 19.21
N GLY A 120 16.46 10.22 20.21
CA GLY A 120 17.30 11.09 21.05
C GLY A 120 16.52 12.06 21.93
N LEU A 121 15.19 11.92 22.02
CA LEU A 121 14.33 12.76 22.85
C LEU A 121 14.29 12.21 24.29
N GLU A 122 13.92 13.10 25.25
CA GLU A 122 13.55 12.64 26.57
C GLU A 122 12.47 11.56 26.50
N GLU A 123 12.53 10.57 27.40
CA GLU A 123 11.64 9.41 27.38
C GLU A 123 10.15 9.80 27.39
N ARG A 124 9.77 10.81 28.21
CA ARG A 124 8.40 11.31 28.27
C ARG A 124 7.93 11.87 26.94
N THR A 125 8.78 12.61 26.25
CA THR A 125 8.49 13.19 24.94
C THR A 125 8.43 12.13 23.88
N GLY A 126 9.39 11.18 23.86
CA GLY A 126 9.39 10.04 22.94
C GLY A 126 8.15 9.16 23.07
N ARG A 127 7.68 8.93 24.31
CA ARG A 127 6.41 8.19 24.55
C ARG A 127 5.20 8.94 23.96
N LYS A 128 5.15 10.27 24.04
CA LYS A 128 4.07 11.06 23.41
C LYS A 128 4.09 10.94 21.91
N VAL A 129 5.28 10.98 21.28
CA VAL A 129 5.44 10.76 19.84
C VAL A 129 4.92 9.39 19.43
N VAL A 130 5.34 8.31 20.11
CA VAL A 130 4.86 6.95 19.83
C VAL A 130 3.35 6.84 20.01
N SER A 131 2.81 7.40 21.11
CA SER A 131 1.37 7.38 21.37
C SER A 131 0.58 8.10 20.28
N ARG A 132 1.07 9.23 19.81
CA ARG A 132 0.46 9.99 18.72
C ARG A 132 0.49 9.21 17.41
N PHE A 133 1.64 8.64 17.04
CA PHE A 133 1.76 7.85 15.80
C PHE A 133 0.89 6.59 15.82
N LEU A 134 0.69 5.97 16.99
CA LEU A 134 -0.25 4.86 17.15
C LEU A 134 -1.70 5.33 17.00
N ALA A 135 -2.06 6.45 17.62
CA ALA A 135 -3.41 7.02 17.53
C ALA A 135 -3.77 7.42 16.10
N ASP A 136 -2.82 8.00 15.36
CA ASP A 136 -3.00 8.39 13.96
C ASP A 136 -2.86 7.20 12.99
N GLY A 137 -2.51 6.00 13.47
CA GLY A 137 -2.34 4.79 12.66
C GLY A 137 -1.08 4.77 11.79
N LEU A 138 -0.13 5.71 11.99
CA LEU A 138 1.17 5.71 11.31
C LEU A 138 2.09 4.62 11.85
N LEU A 139 1.90 4.23 13.10
CA LEU A 139 2.45 3.03 13.71
C LEU A 139 1.31 2.10 14.11
N LYS A 140 1.59 0.80 14.13
CA LYS A 140 0.72 -0.26 14.62
C LYS A 140 1.46 -1.09 15.67
N SER A 141 0.70 -1.71 16.56
CA SER A 141 1.23 -2.63 17.57
C SER A 141 0.15 -3.63 17.97
N ASP A 142 0.52 -4.89 18.13
CA ASP A 142 -0.41 -5.98 18.50
C ASP A 142 -0.83 -5.92 19.98
N GLY A 143 -0.33 -4.95 20.74
CA GLY A 143 -0.69 -4.77 22.15
C GLY A 143 0.10 -3.67 22.84
N HIS A 144 -0.22 -3.42 24.11
CA HIS A 144 0.40 -2.34 24.89
C HIS A 144 1.94 -2.47 25.02
N ARG A 145 2.48 -3.68 24.99
CA ARG A 145 3.92 -3.98 25.05
C ARG A 145 4.46 -4.56 23.74
N GLY A 146 3.62 -4.67 22.70
CA GLY A 146 3.99 -5.21 21.41
C GLY A 146 4.98 -4.30 20.66
N GLU A 147 5.69 -4.90 19.71
CA GLU A 147 6.56 -4.18 18.80
C GLU A 147 5.78 -3.19 17.94
N LEU A 148 6.48 -2.17 17.48
CA LEU A 148 5.96 -1.17 16.56
C LEU A 148 6.24 -1.61 15.14
N SER A 149 5.22 -1.60 14.29
CA SER A 149 5.31 -1.78 12.85
C SER A 149 4.74 -0.55 12.13
N ILE A 150 5.11 -0.37 10.85
CA ILE A 150 4.61 0.76 10.06
C ILE A 150 3.12 0.56 9.73
N GLY A 151 2.36 1.64 9.84
CA GLY A 151 0.97 1.73 9.39
C GLY A 151 0.81 2.70 8.24
N PHE A 152 -0.28 2.55 7.49
CA PHE A 152 -0.64 3.43 6.38
C PHE A 152 -2.06 3.95 6.62
N PRO A 153 -2.25 5.00 7.44
CA PRO A 153 -3.56 5.56 7.68
C PRO A 153 -4.11 6.23 6.42
N MET A 154 -5.43 6.19 6.24
CA MET A 154 -6.09 6.76 5.05
C MET A 154 -5.67 8.21 4.78
N ALA A 155 -5.57 9.03 5.82
CA ALA A 155 -5.15 10.44 5.72
C ALA A 155 -3.71 10.63 5.19
N ALA A 156 -2.86 9.60 5.30
CA ALA A 156 -1.47 9.65 4.84
C ALA A 156 -1.27 9.01 3.45
N LEU A 157 -2.25 8.27 2.92
CA LEU A 157 -2.09 7.48 1.69
C LEU A 157 -1.70 8.34 0.49
N ASN A 158 -2.26 9.54 0.34
CA ASN A 158 -1.94 10.43 -0.77
C ASN A 158 -0.46 10.86 -0.79
N ILE A 159 0.17 10.93 0.38
CA ILE A 159 1.59 11.27 0.51
C ILE A 159 2.46 10.02 0.49
N LEU A 160 2.11 9.00 1.30
CA LEU A 160 2.92 7.81 1.47
C LEU A 160 2.86 6.86 0.26
N LEU A 161 1.68 6.71 -0.34
CA LEU A 161 1.41 5.82 -1.46
C LEU A 161 0.65 6.57 -2.58
N PRO A 162 1.27 7.59 -3.19
CA PRO A 162 0.62 8.38 -4.24
C PRO A 162 0.21 7.47 -5.40
N LYS A 163 -0.96 7.70 -5.98
CA LYS A 163 -1.57 6.91 -7.06
C LYS A 163 -2.13 5.54 -6.61
N LEU A 164 -2.19 5.23 -5.31
CA LEU A 164 -2.85 4.02 -4.84
C LEU A 164 -4.36 4.08 -5.16
N TYR A 165 -4.96 5.26 -4.98
CA TYR A 165 -6.37 5.55 -5.31
C TYR A 165 -6.44 6.83 -6.16
N PRO A 166 -6.16 6.77 -7.46
CA PRO A 166 -6.21 7.96 -8.32
C PRO A 166 -7.61 8.57 -8.40
N GLU A 167 -8.65 7.75 -8.23
CA GLU A 167 -10.05 8.21 -8.26
C GLU A 167 -10.40 9.09 -7.05
N ALA A 168 -9.77 8.87 -5.89
CA ALA A 168 -9.99 9.69 -4.70
C ALA A 168 -9.39 11.10 -4.81
N SER A 169 -8.45 11.31 -5.74
CA SER A 169 -7.85 12.62 -5.98
C SER A 169 -8.66 13.49 -6.94
N THR A 170 -9.57 12.89 -7.73
CA THR A 170 -10.47 13.61 -8.65
C THR A 170 -11.82 13.95 -8.03
N ALA A 171 -12.23 13.31 -6.95
CA ALA A 171 -13.49 13.56 -6.25
C ALA A 171 -13.46 14.75 -5.25
N ALA A 172 -12.35 15.47 -5.16
CA ALA A 172 -12.19 16.60 -4.23
C ALA A 172 -12.31 17.98 -4.91
N ILE A 173 -12.86 18.05 -6.13
CA ILE A 173 -13.09 19.31 -6.86
C ILE A 173 -14.50 19.27 -7.44
N ASP A 174 -15.51 19.31 -6.58
CA ASP A 174 -16.87 19.77 -6.87
C ASP A 174 -17.47 20.43 -5.63
#